data_abca0e3999471d550493cbb2e82306e1
#
_entry.id   abca0e3999471d550493cbb2e82306e1
#
_cell.length_a   1.000
_cell.length_b   1.000
_cell.length_c   1.000
_cell.angle_alpha   90.00
_cell.angle_beta   90.00
_cell.angle_gamma   90.00
#
_symmetry.space_group_name_H-M   'P 1'
#
loop_
_entity.id
_entity.type
_entity.pdbx_description
1 polymer ?
#
loop_
_entity_poly.entity_id
_entity_poly.type
_entity_poly.pdbx_seq_one_letter_code
_entity_poly.pdbx_strand_id
1 'polypeptide(L)'
;MKKFSAITLTLLFLGIFLPQSASAAIRNVELIERPHQLLDGKFIDDELATLLAPDGRLGSLVYTPTVTQTRWFIDAALLDEVADMADGYELANNEDGVGVEAAAAWLAQLRIASASALVTPIAYGNPDLGLAKRLAPSELTFYKRYGADRVAFHLGRAIPTDKTVFKSS
;
A
#
# COMPACT_ATOMS: atom_id res chain seq x y z
N MET A 1 45.99 72.84 6.38
CA MET A 1 46.12 71.38 6.16
C MET A 1 44.94 70.70 6.84
N LYS A 2 43.91 70.26 6.07
CA LYS A 2 42.69 69.62 6.57
C LYS A 2 42.79 68.12 6.33
N LYS A 3 42.79 67.33 7.39
CA LYS A 3 42.79 65.88 7.34
C LYS A 3 41.35 65.38 7.19
N PHE A 4 41.05 64.73 6.07
CA PHE A 4 39.79 64.01 5.85
C PHE A 4 39.93 62.59 6.41
N SER A 5 39.08 62.27 7.36
CA SER A 5 38.99 60.92 7.91
C SER A 5 37.90 60.16 7.13
N ALA A 6 38.27 59.11 6.44
CA ALA A 6 37.35 58.25 5.71
C ALA A 6 36.75 57.21 6.69
N ILE A 7 35.46 57.25 6.86
CA ILE A 7 34.71 56.24 7.62
C ILE A 7 34.28 55.16 6.66
N THR A 8 34.89 53.99 6.77
CA THR A 8 34.50 52.79 6.00
C THR A 8 33.32 52.10 6.67
N LEU A 9 32.14 52.22 6.03
CA LEU A 9 30.90 51.56 6.50
C LEU A 9 30.91 50.09 5.98
N THR A 10 31.21 49.13 6.84
CA THR A 10 31.13 47.70 6.53
C THR A 10 29.69 47.22 6.71
N LEU A 11 28.97 47.01 5.61
CA LEU A 11 27.65 46.39 5.63
C LEU A 11 27.78 44.90 5.87
N LEU A 12 27.40 44.43 7.05
CA LEU A 12 27.33 43.00 7.40
C LEU A 12 26.03 42.46 6.83
N PHE A 13 26.09 41.74 5.70
CA PHE A 13 24.96 41.02 5.14
C PHE A 13 24.72 39.76 5.99
N LEU A 14 23.79 39.84 6.93
CA LEU A 14 23.30 38.68 7.67
C LEU A 14 22.34 37.93 6.77
N GLY A 15 22.84 36.90 6.05
CA GLY A 15 22.04 36.01 5.22
C GLY A 15 21.11 35.20 6.12
N ILE A 16 19.80 35.52 6.10
CA ILE A 16 18.77 34.71 6.75
C ILE A 16 18.61 33.44 5.92
N PHE A 17 19.28 32.36 6.35
CA PHE A 17 18.97 31.01 5.85
C PHE A 17 17.58 30.63 6.38
N LEU A 18 16.55 30.84 5.56
CA LEU A 18 15.25 30.22 5.80
C LEU A 18 15.38 28.73 5.53
N PRO A 19 15.05 27.85 6.49
CA PRO A 19 15.03 26.43 6.21
C PRO A 19 13.95 26.18 5.13
N GLN A 20 14.39 25.74 3.96
CA GLN A 20 13.48 25.26 2.93
C GLN A 20 12.86 23.98 3.49
N SER A 21 11.58 24.05 3.86
CA SER A 21 10.81 22.85 4.23
C SER A 21 10.77 21.93 3.02
N ALA A 22 11.65 20.94 3.00
CA ALA A 22 11.58 19.87 2.01
C ALA A 22 10.23 19.16 2.20
N SER A 23 9.30 19.38 1.28
CA SER A 23 8.06 18.60 1.23
C SER A 23 8.47 17.14 1.08
N ALA A 24 8.26 16.33 2.12
CA ALA A 24 8.56 14.91 2.07
C ALA A 24 7.70 14.29 0.97
N ALA A 25 8.34 13.72 -0.05
CA ALA A 25 7.65 13.06 -1.14
C ALA A 25 6.88 11.84 -0.57
N ILE A 26 5.59 11.73 -0.89
CA ILE A 26 4.78 10.57 -0.52
C ILE A 26 5.14 9.43 -1.47
N ARG A 27 5.55 8.28 -0.93
CA ARG A 27 5.75 7.06 -1.69
C ARG A 27 4.41 6.34 -1.86
N ASN A 28 3.99 6.09 -3.08
CA ASN A 28 2.86 5.22 -3.37
C ASN A 28 3.34 3.78 -3.49
N VAL A 29 2.65 2.87 -2.81
CA VAL A 29 2.89 1.41 -2.87
C VAL A 29 1.58 0.73 -3.25
N GLU A 30 1.62 -0.12 -4.24
CA GLU A 30 0.48 -0.88 -4.73
C GLU A 30 0.65 -2.35 -4.33
N LEU A 31 -0.29 -2.86 -3.54
CA LEU A 31 -0.43 -4.27 -3.21
C LEU A 31 -1.56 -4.85 -4.04
N ILE A 32 -1.22 -5.23 -5.24
CA ILE A 32 -2.10 -5.81 -6.27
C ILE A 32 -1.39 -7.01 -6.86
N GLU A 33 -2.12 -8.11 -6.99
CA GLU A 33 -1.63 -9.33 -7.63
C GLU A 33 -2.78 -9.98 -8.42
N ARG A 34 -2.43 -10.80 -9.40
CA ARG A 34 -3.40 -11.66 -10.06
C ARG A 34 -3.91 -12.73 -9.09
N PRO A 35 -5.11 -13.26 -9.29
CA PRO A 35 -5.59 -14.36 -8.48
C PRO A 35 -4.71 -15.61 -8.63
N HIS A 36 -4.38 -16.24 -7.50
CA HIS A 36 -3.68 -17.53 -7.41
C HIS A 36 -4.60 -18.65 -6.93
N GLN A 37 -5.78 -18.29 -6.39
CA GLN A 37 -6.77 -19.23 -5.90
C GLN A 37 -7.83 -19.53 -6.96
N LEU A 38 -8.21 -20.79 -7.09
CA LEU A 38 -9.29 -21.27 -7.95
C LEU A 38 -10.64 -21.10 -7.24
N LEU A 39 -11.74 -21.24 -8.00
CA LEU A 39 -13.10 -21.11 -7.47
C LEU A 39 -13.48 -22.19 -6.43
N ASP A 40 -12.78 -23.31 -6.41
CA ASP A 40 -12.95 -24.39 -5.44
C ASP A 40 -12.12 -24.20 -4.15
N GLY A 41 -11.39 -23.10 -4.07
CA GLY A 41 -10.55 -22.74 -2.92
C GLY A 41 -9.13 -23.27 -2.99
N LYS A 42 -8.77 -24.11 -3.96
CA LYS A 42 -7.40 -24.58 -4.14
C LYS A 42 -6.53 -23.53 -4.82
N PHE A 43 -5.24 -23.57 -4.54
CA PHE A 43 -4.28 -22.69 -5.18
C PHE A 43 -3.68 -23.34 -6.43
N ILE A 44 -3.40 -22.54 -7.45
CA ILE A 44 -2.83 -23.00 -8.72
C ILE A 44 -1.45 -23.63 -8.47
N ASP A 45 -0.64 -22.93 -7.67
CA ASP A 45 0.74 -23.27 -7.32
C ASP A 45 1.21 -22.48 -6.07
N ASP A 46 2.48 -22.63 -5.70
CA ASP A 46 3.12 -21.91 -4.60
C ASP A 46 3.78 -20.57 -5.02
N GLU A 47 3.48 -20.02 -6.19
CA GLU A 47 4.10 -18.80 -6.67
C GLU A 47 3.84 -17.63 -5.72
N LEU A 48 2.62 -17.53 -5.19
CA LEU A 48 2.27 -16.48 -4.23
C LEU A 48 3.16 -16.53 -2.99
N ALA A 49 3.50 -17.71 -2.46
CA ALA A 49 4.44 -17.86 -1.34
C ALA A 49 5.82 -17.24 -1.66
N THR A 50 6.31 -17.45 -2.88
CA THR A 50 7.57 -16.85 -3.35
C THR A 50 7.46 -15.32 -3.44
N LEU A 51 6.33 -14.78 -3.91
CA LEU A 51 6.10 -13.34 -3.99
C LEU A 51 6.03 -12.67 -2.61
N LEU A 52 5.53 -13.39 -1.59
CA LEU A 52 5.41 -12.91 -0.21
C LEU A 52 6.73 -12.97 0.59
N ALA A 53 7.70 -13.78 0.16
CA ALA A 53 9.02 -13.88 0.80
C ALA A 53 9.70 -12.50 0.89
N PRO A 54 10.57 -12.23 1.90
CA PRO A 54 11.18 -10.90 2.09
C PRO A 54 11.89 -10.34 0.87
N ASP A 55 12.45 -11.16 0.01
CA ASP A 55 13.11 -10.83 -1.26
C ASP A 55 12.17 -10.92 -2.47
N GLY A 56 10.96 -11.43 -2.28
CA GLY A 56 9.91 -11.46 -3.30
C GLY A 56 9.32 -10.06 -3.58
N ARG A 57 8.60 -9.95 -4.69
CA ARG A 57 8.03 -8.66 -5.12
C ARG A 57 7.10 -8.04 -4.08
N LEU A 58 6.16 -8.79 -3.54
CA LEU A 58 5.22 -8.32 -2.51
C LEU A 58 5.89 -8.21 -1.14
N GLY A 59 6.81 -9.13 -0.83
CA GLY A 59 7.57 -9.10 0.41
C GLY A 59 8.45 -7.86 0.51
N SER A 60 9.22 -7.55 -0.52
CA SER A 60 10.11 -6.37 -0.53
C SER A 60 9.37 -5.05 -0.31
N LEU A 61 8.10 -4.94 -0.73
CA LEU A 61 7.28 -3.75 -0.48
C LEU A 61 6.95 -3.58 1.01
N VAL A 62 6.76 -4.69 1.73
CA VAL A 62 6.26 -4.71 3.11
C VAL A 62 7.40 -4.80 4.12
N TYR A 63 8.47 -5.53 3.82
CA TYR A 63 9.61 -5.71 4.73
C TYR A 63 10.65 -4.59 4.64
N THR A 64 10.70 -3.84 3.53
CA THR A 64 11.65 -2.73 3.41
C THR A 64 11.20 -1.54 4.27
N PRO A 65 12.01 -1.07 5.23
CA PRO A 65 11.69 0.10 6.03
C PRO A 65 11.46 1.34 5.15
N THR A 66 10.39 2.06 5.41
CA THR A 66 10.10 3.30 4.70
C THR A 66 10.54 4.49 5.52
N VAL A 67 11.41 5.34 4.96
CA VAL A 67 11.88 6.60 5.57
C VAL A 67 11.01 7.80 5.22
N THR A 68 10.00 7.61 4.38
CA THR A 68 9.09 8.65 3.89
C THR A 68 7.65 8.29 4.18
N GLN A 69 6.74 9.27 4.15
CA GLN A 69 5.32 8.97 4.23
C GLN A 69 4.92 8.04 3.08
N THR A 70 4.25 6.95 3.43
CA THR A 70 3.80 5.94 2.46
C THR A 70 2.29 5.97 2.36
N ARG A 71 1.79 5.90 1.13
CA ARG A 71 0.39 5.62 0.82
C ARG A 71 0.29 4.24 0.19
N TRP A 72 -0.52 3.39 0.81
CA TRP A 72 -0.75 2.03 0.36
C TRP A 72 -2.06 1.96 -0.42
N PHE A 73 -2.01 1.47 -1.65
CA PHE A 73 -3.18 1.07 -2.42
C PHE A 73 -3.29 -0.45 -2.32
N ILE A 74 -4.38 -0.94 -1.72
CA ILE A 74 -4.47 -2.36 -1.34
C ILE A 74 -5.70 -2.97 -1.99
N ASP A 75 -5.49 -4.06 -2.73
CA ASP A 75 -6.55 -4.97 -3.14
C ASP A 75 -6.84 -5.98 -2.02
N ALA A 76 -8.07 -5.99 -1.55
CA ALA A 76 -8.49 -6.91 -0.51
C ALA A 76 -8.55 -8.37 -1.00
N ALA A 77 -8.73 -8.61 -2.29
CA ALA A 77 -8.70 -9.97 -2.84
C ALA A 77 -7.34 -10.65 -2.59
N LEU A 78 -6.23 -9.91 -2.78
CA LEU A 78 -4.91 -10.39 -2.40
C LEU A 78 -4.83 -10.72 -0.90
N LEU A 79 -5.41 -9.88 -0.03
CA LEU A 79 -5.36 -10.13 1.41
C LEU A 79 -6.19 -11.34 1.82
N ASP A 80 -7.30 -11.60 1.14
CA ASP A 80 -8.13 -12.77 1.35
C ASP A 80 -7.34 -14.05 0.98
N GLU A 81 -6.73 -14.09 -0.21
CA GLU A 81 -5.90 -15.22 -0.63
C GLU A 81 -4.72 -15.46 0.31
N VAL A 82 -4.02 -14.41 0.75
CA VAL A 82 -2.91 -14.54 1.71
C VAL A 82 -3.39 -15.02 3.07
N ALA A 83 -4.60 -14.64 3.50
CA ALA A 83 -5.17 -15.14 4.74
C ALA A 83 -5.54 -16.63 4.64
N ASP A 84 -6.15 -17.05 3.52
CA ASP A 84 -6.45 -18.46 3.26
C ASP A 84 -5.16 -19.29 3.23
N MET A 85 -4.08 -18.79 2.61
CA MET A 85 -2.76 -19.44 2.67
C MET A 85 -2.24 -19.58 4.11
N ALA A 86 -2.40 -18.55 4.93
CA ALA A 86 -1.92 -18.55 6.31
C ALA A 86 -2.68 -19.55 7.21
N ASP A 87 -3.93 -19.85 6.87
CA ASP A 87 -4.76 -20.85 7.56
C ASP A 87 -4.49 -22.30 7.08
N GLY A 88 -3.67 -22.47 6.04
CA GLY A 88 -3.35 -23.75 5.40
C GLY A 88 -4.14 -23.93 4.11
N TYR A 89 -3.46 -24.38 3.04
CA TYR A 89 -4.04 -24.47 1.70
C TYR A 89 -3.58 -25.71 0.95
N GLU A 90 -4.40 -26.12 0.01
CA GLU A 90 -4.15 -27.24 -0.90
C GLU A 90 -3.92 -26.72 -2.32
N LEU A 91 -2.98 -27.31 -3.04
CA LEU A 91 -2.72 -27.02 -4.43
C LEU A 91 -3.68 -27.77 -5.37
N ALA A 92 -3.79 -27.32 -6.62
CA ALA A 92 -4.63 -27.95 -7.64
C ALA A 92 -4.30 -29.40 -7.91
N ASN A 93 -3.06 -29.85 -7.61
CA ASN A 93 -2.60 -31.23 -7.72
C ASN A 93 -2.88 -32.07 -6.45
N ASN A 94 -3.61 -31.54 -5.47
CA ASN A 94 -3.94 -32.12 -4.17
C ASN A 94 -2.73 -32.30 -3.23
N GLU A 95 -1.66 -31.54 -3.42
CA GLU A 95 -0.55 -31.44 -2.47
C GLU A 95 -0.79 -30.27 -1.50
N ASP A 96 -0.25 -30.38 -0.28
CA ASP A 96 -0.27 -29.28 0.67
C ASP A 96 0.67 -28.17 0.21
N GLY A 97 0.21 -26.92 0.31
CA GLY A 97 1.04 -25.75 0.02
C GLY A 97 2.11 -25.52 1.08
N VAL A 98 3.26 -24.96 0.69
CA VAL A 98 4.42 -24.74 1.59
C VAL A 98 4.51 -23.30 2.09
N GLY A 99 3.60 -22.42 1.71
CA GLY A 99 3.66 -20.96 1.96
C GLY A 99 3.00 -20.47 3.25
N VAL A 100 2.48 -21.35 4.11
CA VAL A 100 1.68 -20.98 5.30
C VAL A 100 2.39 -19.97 6.21
N GLU A 101 3.65 -20.26 6.58
CA GLU A 101 4.43 -19.39 7.45
C GLU A 101 4.76 -18.05 6.77
N ALA A 102 5.10 -18.08 5.48
CA ALA A 102 5.40 -16.87 4.71
C ALA A 102 4.18 -15.94 4.63
N ALA A 103 2.99 -16.50 4.38
CA ALA A 103 1.73 -15.76 4.33
C ALA A 103 1.38 -15.13 5.68
N ALA A 104 1.45 -15.91 6.77
CA ALA A 104 1.19 -15.42 8.12
C ALA A 104 2.16 -14.30 8.53
N ALA A 105 3.46 -14.48 8.27
CA ALA A 105 4.48 -13.49 8.58
C ALA A 105 4.30 -12.20 7.77
N TRP A 106 3.97 -12.33 6.48
CA TRP A 106 3.72 -11.20 5.60
C TRP A 106 2.52 -10.36 6.06
N LEU A 107 1.39 -11.00 6.40
CA LEU A 107 0.20 -10.30 6.93
C LEU A 107 0.51 -9.57 8.24
N ALA A 108 1.25 -10.21 9.14
CA ALA A 108 1.67 -9.59 10.39
C ALA A 108 2.55 -8.35 10.13
N GLN A 109 3.51 -8.46 9.22
CA GLN A 109 4.39 -7.37 8.85
C GLN A 109 3.64 -6.23 8.13
N LEU A 110 2.66 -6.54 7.25
CA LEU A 110 1.83 -5.53 6.60
C LEU A 110 1.05 -4.69 7.63
N ARG A 111 0.49 -5.32 8.67
CA ARG A 111 -0.18 -4.59 9.77
C ARG A 111 0.75 -3.60 10.44
N ILE A 112 2.00 -3.98 10.68
CA ILE A 112 3.03 -3.12 11.28
C ILE A 112 3.42 -1.99 10.32
N ALA A 113 3.77 -2.31 9.08
CA ALA A 113 4.24 -1.36 8.07
C ALA A 113 3.19 -0.30 7.70
N SER A 114 1.91 -0.68 7.75
CA SER A 114 0.79 0.20 7.42
C SER A 114 0.19 0.94 8.62
N ALA A 115 0.59 0.65 9.86
CA ALA A 115 -0.09 1.10 11.08
C ALA A 115 -0.31 2.62 11.16
N SER A 116 0.68 3.42 10.77
CA SER A 116 0.64 4.89 10.74
C SER A 116 0.57 5.47 9.33
N ALA A 117 0.47 4.63 8.31
CA ALA A 117 0.47 5.06 6.92
C ALA A 117 -0.94 5.36 6.41
N LEU A 118 -1.00 6.11 5.30
CA LEU A 118 -2.25 6.30 4.56
C LEU A 118 -2.56 5.00 3.80
N VAL A 119 -3.76 4.46 4.02
CA VAL A 119 -4.25 3.28 3.31
C VAL A 119 -5.45 3.68 2.46
N THR A 120 -5.41 3.34 1.20
CA THR A 120 -6.48 3.53 0.22
C THR A 120 -6.89 2.16 -0.32
N PRO A 121 -7.98 1.58 0.17
CA PRO A 121 -8.54 0.37 -0.41
C PRO A 121 -8.95 0.62 -1.86
N ILE A 122 -8.64 -0.31 -2.75
CA ILE A 122 -9.17 -0.28 -4.12
C ILE A 122 -10.42 -1.16 -4.24
N ALA A 123 -11.10 -1.13 -5.38
CA ALA A 123 -12.22 -2.02 -5.62
C ALA A 123 -11.74 -3.48 -5.59
N TYR A 124 -12.45 -4.34 -4.87
CA TYR A 124 -12.11 -5.76 -4.69
C TYR A 124 -11.84 -6.46 -6.02
N GLY A 125 -10.72 -7.17 -6.11
CA GLY A 125 -10.29 -7.86 -7.32
C GLY A 125 -9.78 -6.92 -8.42
N ASN A 126 -9.52 -5.65 -8.12
CA ASN A 126 -8.94 -4.67 -9.03
C ASN A 126 -9.55 -4.68 -10.45
N PRO A 127 -10.87 -4.57 -10.61
CA PRO A 127 -11.52 -4.62 -11.92
C PRO A 127 -11.11 -3.43 -12.80
N ASP A 128 -11.24 -3.58 -14.14
CA ASP A 128 -11.18 -2.43 -15.04
C ASP A 128 -12.29 -1.42 -14.68
N LEU A 129 -11.89 -0.33 -14.05
CA LEU A 129 -12.82 0.68 -13.53
C LEU A 129 -13.60 1.37 -14.65
N GLY A 130 -12.99 1.57 -15.82
CA GLY A 130 -13.64 2.18 -16.97
C GLY A 130 -14.75 1.28 -17.52
N LEU A 131 -14.47 -0.01 -17.65
CA LEU A 131 -15.41 -1.01 -18.09
C LEU A 131 -16.52 -1.22 -17.06
N ALA A 132 -16.16 -1.41 -15.79
CA ALA A 132 -17.10 -1.64 -14.70
C ALA A 132 -18.06 -0.45 -14.51
N LYS A 133 -17.56 0.79 -14.59
CA LYS A 133 -18.40 2.00 -14.51
C LYS A 133 -19.43 2.09 -15.63
N ARG A 134 -19.10 1.59 -16.82
CA ARG A 134 -19.99 1.60 -17.98
C ARG A 134 -21.03 0.49 -17.95
N LEU A 135 -20.60 -0.73 -17.56
CA LEU A 135 -21.42 -1.94 -17.71
C LEU A 135 -22.12 -2.36 -16.42
N ALA A 136 -21.52 -2.08 -15.26
CA ALA A 136 -21.97 -2.58 -13.96
C ALA A 136 -21.68 -1.57 -12.82
N PRO A 137 -22.26 -0.35 -12.87
CA PRO A 137 -21.93 0.71 -11.89
C PRO A 137 -22.37 0.37 -10.45
N SER A 138 -23.43 -0.40 -10.27
CA SER A 138 -23.92 -0.88 -8.97
C SER A 138 -22.94 -1.87 -8.35
N GLU A 139 -22.48 -2.83 -9.14
CA GLU A 139 -21.48 -3.83 -8.75
C GLU A 139 -20.14 -3.16 -8.42
N LEU A 140 -19.74 -2.16 -9.19
CA LEU A 140 -18.52 -1.39 -8.87
C LEU A 140 -18.64 -0.69 -7.52
N THR A 141 -19.81 -0.12 -7.20
CA THR A 141 -20.05 0.50 -5.89
C THR A 141 -19.98 -0.53 -4.77
N PHE A 142 -20.53 -1.73 -5.00
CA PHE A 142 -20.42 -2.84 -4.06
C PHE A 142 -18.97 -3.26 -3.86
N TYR A 143 -18.20 -3.53 -4.93
CA TYR A 143 -16.80 -3.95 -4.84
C TYR A 143 -15.90 -2.92 -4.16
N LYS A 144 -16.14 -1.63 -4.34
CA LYS A 144 -15.41 -0.58 -3.61
C LYS A 144 -15.66 -0.66 -2.11
N ARG A 145 -16.93 -0.79 -1.69
CA ARG A 145 -17.30 -0.89 -0.28
C ARG A 145 -16.77 -2.19 0.32
N TYR A 146 -17.01 -3.31 -0.35
CA TYR A 146 -16.56 -4.62 0.10
C TYR A 146 -15.02 -4.65 0.24
N GLY A 147 -14.28 -4.15 -0.74
CA GLY A 147 -12.82 -4.04 -0.66
C GLY A 147 -12.36 -3.22 0.55
N ALA A 148 -13.02 -2.08 0.84
CA ALA A 148 -12.69 -1.27 2.00
C ALA A 148 -12.94 -2.00 3.33
N ASP A 149 -14.08 -2.69 3.43
CA ASP A 149 -14.44 -3.47 4.63
C ASP A 149 -13.45 -4.63 4.86
N ARG A 150 -13.05 -5.33 3.77
CA ARG A 150 -12.09 -6.44 3.85
C ARG A 150 -10.67 -5.97 4.20
N VAL A 151 -10.19 -4.85 3.62
CA VAL A 151 -8.90 -4.26 4.01
C VAL A 151 -8.90 -3.88 5.49
N ALA A 152 -9.97 -3.23 5.97
CA ALA A 152 -10.12 -2.88 7.39
C ALA A 152 -10.07 -4.12 8.30
N PHE A 153 -10.75 -5.21 7.89
CA PHE A 153 -10.75 -6.50 8.59
C PHE A 153 -9.33 -7.07 8.70
N HIS A 154 -8.60 -7.21 7.59
CA HIS A 154 -7.27 -7.79 7.58
C HIS A 154 -6.22 -6.95 8.31
N LEU A 155 -6.34 -5.63 8.27
CA LEU A 155 -5.46 -4.74 9.01
C LEU A 155 -5.84 -4.59 10.49
N GLY A 156 -6.99 -5.13 10.91
CA GLY A 156 -7.47 -5.07 12.29
C GLY A 156 -7.78 -3.65 12.77
N ARG A 157 -8.10 -2.73 11.87
CA ARG A 157 -8.39 -1.33 12.20
C ARG A 157 -9.32 -0.67 11.19
N ALA A 158 -10.05 0.35 11.63
CA ALA A 158 -10.82 1.18 10.72
C ALA A 158 -9.91 1.94 9.74
N ILE A 159 -10.27 1.93 8.48
CA ILE A 159 -9.58 2.72 7.44
C ILE A 159 -10.45 3.94 7.17
N PRO A 160 -9.93 5.16 7.36
CA PRO A 160 -10.65 6.36 6.99
C PRO A 160 -10.92 6.35 5.49
N THR A 161 -12.17 6.18 5.11
CA THR A 161 -12.59 6.35 3.72
C THR A 161 -12.66 7.84 3.45
N ASP A 162 -11.73 8.35 2.67
CA ASP A 162 -11.79 9.73 2.18
C ASP A 162 -13.02 9.85 1.27
N LYS A 163 -14.02 10.61 1.74
CA LYS A 163 -15.26 10.84 0.97
C LYS A 163 -15.00 11.51 -0.38
N THR A 164 -13.80 12.04 -0.59
CA THR A 164 -13.39 12.69 -1.85
C THR A 164 -12.99 11.70 -2.94
N VAL A 165 -12.54 10.49 -2.58
CA VAL A 165 -12.17 9.45 -3.56
C VAL A 165 -13.39 8.86 -4.25
N PHE A 166 -14.58 8.99 -3.66
CA PHE A 166 -15.86 8.49 -4.22
C PHE A 166 -16.67 9.55 -4.96
N LYS A 167 -16.24 10.81 -4.99
CA LYS A 167 -16.85 11.81 -5.86
C LYS A 167 -16.33 11.60 -7.28
N SER A 168 -17.19 10.97 -8.09
CA SER A 168 -17.04 10.83 -9.52
C SER A 168 -16.79 12.17 -10.20
N SER A 169 -15.76 12.23 -10.98
CA SER A 169 -15.70 13.14 -12.12
C SER A 169 -16.57 12.58 -13.23
#